data_72a93dff93078ce9f0336bbc2d6b37a9
#
_entry.id   72a93dff93078ce9f0336bbc2d6b37a9
#
_cell.length_a   1.000
_cell.length_b   1.000
_cell.length_c   1.000
_cell.angle_alpha   90.00
_cell.angle_beta   90.00
_cell.angle_gamma   90.00
#
_symmetry.space_group_name_H-M   'P 1'
#
loop_
_entity.id
_entity.type
_entity.pdbx_description
1 polymer ?
#
loop_
_entity_poly.entity_id
_entity_poly.type
_entity_poly.pdbx_seq_one_letter_code
_entity_poly.pdbx_strand_id
1 'polypeptide(L)'
;AMLLANVAANAGASGTARATAGLPAYLTSNVSRGSGGANGTTSGTGEAGHVNAAATDGTLRALTEALLKEVIKGCWEQGATPSVVMCGSAQKQKISTFTGNATRYKEAEDSKLNAAIDVYIN
;
A
#
# COMPACT_ATOMS: atom_id res chain seq x y z
N ALA A 1 16.88 -3.85 3.02
CA ALA A 1 16.00 -4.98 2.67
C ALA A 1 15.02 -5.35 3.80
N MET A 2 15.41 -5.18 5.05
CA MET A 2 14.53 -5.50 6.20
C MET A 2 13.33 -4.58 6.34
N LEU A 3 13.44 -3.30 5.97
CA LEU A 3 12.38 -2.31 6.15
C LEU A 3 11.09 -2.66 5.41
N LEU A 4 11.21 -3.22 4.21
CA LEU A 4 10.04 -3.57 3.36
C LEU A 4 9.62 -5.04 3.48
N ALA A 5 10.30 -5.84 4.30
CA ALA A 5 9.92 -7.22 4.53
C ALA A 5 8.75 -7.32 5.51
N ASN A 6 7.82 -8.23 5.25
CA ASN A 6 6.73 -8.52 6.17
C ASN A 6 7.22 -9.52 7.23
N VAL A 7 7.87 -9.02 8.26
CA VAL A 7 8.47 -9.80 9.35
C VAL A 7 8.09 -9.22 10.71
N ALA A 8 7.93 -10.10 11.70
CA ALA A 8 7.71 -9.70 13.08
C ALA A 8 9.00 -9.18 13.73
N ALA A 9 8.86 -8.42 14.79
CA ALA A 9 9.99 -8.06 15.64
C ALA A 9 10.45 -9.26 16.46
N ASN A 10 11.73 -9.26 16.81
CA ASN A 10 12.31 -10.22 17.75
C ASN A 10 12.96 -9.44 18.91
N ALA A 11 12.44 -9.62 20.12
CA ALA A 11 12.97 -8.97 21.31
C ALA A 11 14.41 -9.41 21.67
N GLY A 12 14.87 -10.50 21.07
CA GLY A 12 16.16 -11.11 21.37
C GLY A 12 16.10 -12.05 22.57
N ALA A 13 17.04 -12.98 22.58
CA ALA A 13 17.28 -13.91 23.68
C ALA A 13 18.76 -14.27 23.69
N SER A 14 19.18 -15.07 24.66
CA SER A 14 20.56 -15.59 24.66
C SER A 14 20.82 -16.35 23.34
N GLY A 15 21.81 -15.87 22.58
CA GLY A 15 22.15 -16.41 21.26
C GLY A 15 21.29 -15.94 20.08
N THR A 16 20.26 -15.11 20.32
CA THR A 16 19.42 -14.56 19.26
C THR A 16 19.46 -13.03 19.29
N ALA A 17 19.90 -12.43 18.19
CA ALA A 17 19.97 -10.97 18.07
C ALA A 17 18.56 -10.36 18.01
N ARG A 18 18.42 -9.15 18.55
CA ARG A 18 17.21 -8.34 18.38
C ARG A 18 17.01 -7.95 16.92
N ALA A 19 15.77 -7.95 16.47
CA ALA A 19 15.39 -7.51 15.14
C ALA A 19 14.11 -6.69 15.20
N THR A 20 14.05 -5.61 14.40
CA THR A 20 12.85 -4.80 14.24
C THR A 20 11.88 -5.45 13.26
N ALA A 21 10.58 -5.23 13.45
CA ALA A 21 9.60 -5.61 12.45
C ALA A 21 9.74 -4.77 11.18
N GLY A 22 9.31 -5.32 10.06
CA GLY A 22 9.22 -4.59 8.81
C GLY A 22 7.98 -3.69 8.74
N LEU A 23 8.04 -2.64 7.93
CA LEU A 23 6.94 -1.68 7.77
C LEU A 23 5.58 -2.33 7.46
N PRO A 24 5.48 -3.34 6.56
CA PRO A 24 4.18 -3.95 6.26
C PRO A 24 3.50 -4.61 7.47
N ALA A 25 4.25 -5.04 8.46
CA ALA A 25 3.71 -5.67 9.66
C ALA A 25 3.02 -4.67 10.61
N TYR A 26 3.37 -3.37 10.53
CA TYR A 26 2.73 -2.30 11.30
C TYR A 26 1.45 -1.77 10.65
N LEU A 27 1.23 -2.04 9.37
CA LEU A 27 0.05 -1.54 8.65
C LEU A 27 -1.17 -2.39 9.01
N THR A 28 -2.04 -1.83 9.84
CA THR A 28 -3.24 -2.51 10.36
C THR A 28 -4.55 -1.84 9.95
N SER A 29 -4.49 -0.61 9.43
CA SER A 29 -5.64 0.15 8.92
C SER A 29 -5.48 0.47 7.43
N ASN A 30 -6.59 0.70 6.72
CA ASN A 30 -6.64 1.00 5.29
C ASN A 30 -5.88 -0.02 4.44
N VAL A 31 -6.01 -1.29 4.80
CA VAL A 31 -5.39 -2.41 4.11
C VAL A 31 -6.45 -3.26 3.43
N SER A 32 -6.21 -3.64 2.19
CA SER A 32 -7.08 -4.54 1.44
C SER A 32 -6.32 -5.85 1.20
N ARG A 33 -6.59 -6.85 2.03
CA ARG A 33 -5.94 -8.17 1.97
C ARG A 33 -6.81 -9.18 1.23
N GLY A 34 -6.21 -10.23 0.74
CA GLY A 34 -6.93 -11.37 0.17
C GLY A 34 -7.74 -12.12 1.24
N SER A 35 -8.66 -12.98 0.80
CA SER A 35 -9.42 -13.85 1.69
C SER A 35 -8.48 -14.67 2.58
N GLY A 36 -8.77 -14.73 3.88
CA GLY A 36 -7.90 -15.37 4.88
C GLY A 36 -6.66 -14.57 5.27
N GLY A 37 -6.47 -13.36 4.73
CA GLY A 37 -5.43 -12.46 5.19
C GLY A 37 -5.74 -11.84 6.53
N ALA A 38 -4.71 -11.57 7.33
CA ALA A 38 -4.83 -10.96 8.65
C ALA A 38 -3.76 -9.87 8.86
N ASN A 39 -4.08 -8.88 9.66
CA ASN A 39 -3.12 -7.86 10.06
C ASN A 39 -2.08 -8.42 11.04
N GLY A 40 -0.92 -7.79 11.08
CA GLY A 40 0.04 -8.04 12.13
C GLY A 40 -0.56 -7.72 13.51
N THR A 41 -0.06 -8.39 14.53
CA THR A 41 -0.46 -8.16 15.92
C THR A 41 0.67 -7.55 16.72
N THR A 42 0.33 -6.68 17.65
CA THR A 42 1.28 -6.07 18.57
C THR A 42 1.20 -6.73 19.96
N SER A 43 2.31 -6.75 20.65
CA SER A 43 2.35 -7.25 22.03
C SER A 43 1.52 -6.34 22.95
N GLY A 44 0.65 -6.94 23.77
CA GLY A 44 -0.26 -6.24 24.67
C GLY A 44 0.28 -5.92 26.07
N THR A 45 1.48 -6.37 26.45
CA THR A 45 2.02 -6.20 27.79
C THR A 45 3.48 -5.79 27.79
N GLY A 46 3.72 -4.60 28.31
CA GLY A 46 5.06 -4.12 28.70
C GLY A 46 5.99 -3.66 27.57
N GLU A 47 5.76 -4.08 26.37
CA GLU A 47 6.52 -3.68 25.17
C GLU A 47 5.56 -3.10 24.12
N ALA A 48 4.78 -2.09 24.56
CA ALA A 48 3.85 -1.39 23.70
C ALA A 48 4.56 -0.87 22.44
N GLY A 49 4.12 -1.32 21.30
CA GLY A 49 4.57 -0.82 20.00
C GLY A 49 5.46 -1.76 19.20
N HIS A 50 5.77 -2.98 19.64
CA HIS A 50 6.43 -3.93 18.76
C HIS A 50 5.44 -4.96 18.18
N VAL A 51 5.65 -5.31 16.93
CA VAL A 51 4.85 -6.31 16.22
C VAL A 51 5.37 -7.69 16.55
N ASN A 52 4.56 -8.51 17.23
CA ASN A 52 4.92 -9.88 17.60
C ASN A 52 4.50 -10.93 16.57
N ALA A 53 3.60 -10.61 15.69
CA ALA A 53 3.25 -11.46 14.54
C ALA A 53 3.16 -10.63 13.27
N ALA A 54 3.77 -11.13 12.20
CA ALA A 54 3.69 -10.52 10.89
C ALA A 54 2.27 -10.62 10.31
N ALA A 55 1.94 -9.73 9.39
CA ALA A 55 0.70 -9.81 8.64
C ALA A 55 0.69 -11.02 7.69
N THR A 56 -0.49 -11.54 7.38
CA THR A 56 -0.67 -12.57 6.35
C THR A 56 -1.40 -12.00 5.15
N ASP A 57 -0.93 -12.31 3.95
CA ASP A 57 -1.50 -11.72 2.72
C ASP A 57 -2.83 -12.35 2.31
N GLY A 58 -3.10 -13.58 2.73
CA GLY A 58 -4.27 -14.34 2.31
C GLY A 58 -4.15 -14.83 0.86
N THR A 59 -5.29 -15.14 0.24
CA THR A 59 -5.34 -15.62 -1.13
C THR A 59 -4.85 -14.56 -2.11
N LEU A 60 -3.89 -14.91 -2.95
CA LEU A 60 -3.37 -14.00 -3.98
C LEU A 60 -4.47 -13.61 -4.97
N ARG A 61 -4.52 -12.35 -5.30
CA ARG A 61 -5.47 -11.78 -6.27
C ARG A 61 -4.81 -10.74 -7.17
N ALA A 62 -5.36 -10.56 -8.34
CA ALA A 62 -4.88 -9.53 -9.25
C ALA A 62 -5.17 -8.12 -8.67
N LEU A 63 -4.20 -7.21 -8.84
CA LEU A 63 -4.43 -5.80 -8.53
C LEU A 63 -5.43 -5.22 -9.54
N THR A 64 -6.50 -4.62 -9.03
CA THR A 64 -7.51 -3.92 -9.81
C THR A 64 -7.57 -2.45 -9.42
N GLU A 65 -8.09 -1.62 -10.30
CA GLU A 65 -8.31 -0.20 -10.01
C GLU A 65 -9.26 0.01 -8.83
N ALA A 66 -10.29 -0.84 -8.70
CA ALA A 66 -11.24 -0.78 -7.59
C ALA A 66 -10.55 -0.98 -6.23
N LEU A 67 -9.62 -1.93 -6.12
CA LEU A 67 -8.86 -2.17 -4.90
C LEU A 67 -7.95 -0.98 -4.54
N LEU A 68 -7.34 -0.35 -5.53
CA LEU A 68 -6.52 0.84 -5.31
C LEU A 68 -7.38 2.01 -4.82
N LYS A 69 -8.51 2.25 -5.47
CA LYS A 69 -9.46 3.31 -5.08
C LYS A 69 -10.04 3.08 -3.68
N GLU A 70 -10.36 1.83 -3.32
CA GLU A 70 -10.84 1.47 -1.99
C GLU A 70 -9.86 1.90 -0.88
N VAL A 71 -8.58 1.57 -1.06
CA VAL A 71 -7.54 1.92 -0.07
C VAL A 71 -7.32 3.43 -0.01
N ILE A 72 -7.26 4.11 -1.16
CA ILE A 72 -7.11 5.57 -1.22
C ILE A 72 -8.30 6.25 -0.54
N LYS A 73 -9.53 5.80 -0.81
CA LYS A 73 -10.74 6.30 -0.17
C LYS A 73 -10.67 6.15 1.36
N GLY A 74 -10.30 4.97 1.86
CA GLY A 74 -10.14 4.75 3.29
C GLY A 74 -9.10 5.68 3.94
N CYS A 75 -7.99 5.93 3.27
CA CYS A 75 -7.00 6.91 3.75
C CYS A 75 -7.60 8.32 3.81
N TRP A 76 -8.32 8.73 2.78
CA TRP A 76 -8.93 10.06 2.71
C TRP A 76 -10.01 10.25 3.77
N GLU A 77 -10.86 9.25 4.01
CA GLU A 77 -11.90 9.28 5.06
C GLU A 77 -11.31 9.46 6.47
N GLN A 78 -10.05 9.08 6.66
CA GLN A 78 -9.31 9.29 7.91
C GLN A 78 -8.43 10.56 7.89
N GLY A 79 -8.64 11.44 6.91
CA GLY A 79 -7.96 12.73 6.82
C GLY A 79 -6.56 12.70 6.21
N ALA A 80 -6.15 11.59 5.61
CA ALA A 80 -4.86 11.47 4.93
C ALA A 80 -5.00 11.70 3.42
N THR A 81 -4.02 12.39 2.84
CA THR A 81 -3.88 12.59 1.38
C THR A 81 -2.65 11.82 0.88
N PRO A 82 -2.79 10.56 0.44
CA PRO A 82 -1.65 9.80 -0.06
C PRO A 82 -1.13 10.42 -1.37
N SER A 83 0.16 10.74 -1.41
CA SER A 83 0.82 11.35 -2.57
C SER A 83 1.77 10.41 -3.29
N VAL A 84 2.09 9.25 -2.72
CA VAL A 84 3.07 8.32 -3.24
C VAL A 84 2.54 6.89 -3.17
N VAL A 85 2.66 6.16 -4.28
CA VAL A 85 2.40 4.72 -4.34
C VAL A 85 3.72 3.98 -4.49
N MET A 86 4.04 3.12 -3.52
CA MET A 86 5.22 2.26 -3.58
C MET A 86 4.82 0.88 -4.07
N CYS A 87 5.34 0.45 -5.19
CA CYS A 87 5.00 -0.84 -5.78
C CYS A 87 6.17 -1.44 -6.57
N GLY A 88 6.12 -2.74 -6.81
CA GLY A 88 7.06 -3.43 -7.70
C GLY A 88 6.79 -3.12 -9.18
N SER A 89 7.74 -3.49 -10.04
CA SER A 89 7.69 -3.19 -11.48
C SER A 89 6.43 -3.73 -12.18
N ALA A 90 6.04 -4.96 -11.87
CA ALA A 90 4.83 -5.57 -12.42
C ALA A 90 3.55 -4.83 -12.02
N GLN A 91 3.47 -4.40 -10.76
CA GLN A 91 2.33 -3.63 -10.27
C GLN A 91 2.31 -2.22 -10.88
N LYS A 92 3.48 -1.61 -11.09
CA LYS A 92 3.58 -0.33 -11.79
C LYS A 92 3.03 -0.41 -13.21
N GLN A 93 3.38 -1.47 -13.96
CA GLN A 93 2.81 -1.71 -15.30
C GLN A 93 1.29 -1.89 -15.22
N LYS A 94 0.80 -2.62 -14.23
CA LYS A 94 -0.65 -2.83 -14.04
C LYS A 94 -1.37 -1.52 -13.74
N ILE A 95 -0.83 -0.69 -12.85
CA ILE A 95 -1.42 0.61 -12.51
C ILE A 95 -1.48 1.52 -13.74
N SER A 96 -0.45 1.51 -14.60
CA SER A 96 -0.44 2.32 -15.83
C SER A 96 -1.54 1.92 -16.84
N THR A 97 -2.16 0.76 -16.69
CA THR A 97 -3.31 0.34 -17.51
C THR A 97 -4.66 0.80 -16.96
N PHE A 98 -4.68 1.39 -15.77
CA PHE A 98 -5.91 1.89 -15.18
C PHE A 98 -6.31 3.19 -15.88
N THR A 99 -7.46 3.18 -16.51
CA THR A 99 -7.97 4.34 -17.27
C THR A 99 -8.92 5.21 -16.46
N GLY A 100 -9.51 4.66 -15.41
CA GLY A 100 -10.41 5.37 -14.50
C GLY A 100 -11.40 6.32 -15.18
N ASN A 101 -11.79 7.35 -14.47
CA ASN A 101 -12.50 8.52 -15.03
C ASN A 101 -11.50 9.60 -15.50
N ALA A 102 -10.45 9.20 -16.20
CA ALA A 102 -9.52 10.16 -16.79
C ALA A 102 -10.28 11.01 -17.80
N THR A 103 -10.64 12.22 -17.41
CA THR A 103 -11.16 13.22 -18.34
C THR A 103 -10.01 13.69 -19.20
N ARG A 104 -10.00 13.28 -20.46
CA ARG A 104 -9.01 13.76 -21.42
C ARG A 104 -9.38 15.20 -21.76
N TYR A 105 -8.66 16.15 -21.20
CA TYR A 105 -8.67 17.52 -21.68
C TYR A 105 -7.77 17.62 -22.90
N LYS A 106 -8.38 17.86 -24.05
CA LYS A 106 -7.65 18.36 -25.21
C LYS A 106 -7.67 19.88 -25.11
N GLU A 107 -6.61 20.47 -24.63
CA GLU A 107 -6.39 21.89 -24.84
C GLU A 107 -5.88 22.07 -26.28
N ALA A 108 -6.72 22.63 -27.11
CA ALA A 108 -6.34 23.11 -28.45
C ALA A 108 -5.97 24.59 -28.34
N GLU A 109 -4.73 24.89 -28.07
CA GLU A 109 -4.20 26.23 -28.21
C GLU A 109 -3.53 26.36 -29.58
N ASP A 110 -3.92 27.36 -30.35
CA ASP A 110 -3.35 27.73 -31.67
C ASP A 110 -3.33 26.62 -32.74
N SER A 111 -4.42 25.86 -32.90
CA SER A 111 -4.55 24.85 -33.95
C SER A 111 -3.47 23.73 -33.89
N LYS A 112 -2.69 23.65 -32.82
CA LYS A 112 -1.76 22.56 -32.58
C LYS A 112 -2.40 21.54 -31.64
N LEU A 113 -2.42 20.26 -32.06
CA LEU A 113 -2.78 19.16 -31.20
C LEU A 113 -1.69 18.99 -30.14
N ASN A 114 -1.92 19.49 -28.93
CA ASN A 114 -1.07 19.15 -27.80
C ASN A 114 -1.41 17.74 -27.31
N ALA A 115 -0.40 17.02 -26.86
CA ALA A 115 -0.57 15.67 -26.34
C ALA A 115 -1.59 15.64 -25.20
N ALA A 116 -2.45 14.64 -25.19
CA ALA A 116 -3.42 14.44 -24.11
C ALA A 116 -2.68 14.28 -22.79
N ILE A 117 -2.93 15.19 -21.85
CA ILE A 117 -2.44 15.06 -20.48
C ILE A 117 -3.50 14.27 -19.72
N ASP A 118 -3.16 13.05 -19.35
CA ASP A 118 -3.98 12.28 -18.44
C ASP A 118 -3.81 12.83 -17.02
N VAL A 119 -4.69 13.72 -16.62
CA VAL A 119 -4.75 14.21 -15.24
C VAL A 119 -5.66 13.29 -14.45
N TYR A 120 -5.09 12.50 -13.58
CA TYR A 120 -5.83 11.76 -12.59
C TYR A 120 -6.13 12.70 -11.41
N ILE A 121 -7.34 13.27 -11.39
CA ILE A 121 -7.84 14.04 -10.26
C ILE A 121 -8.68 13.10 -9.41
N ASN A 122 -8.22 12.87 -8.19
CA ASN A 122 -8.96 12.11 -7.18
C ASN A 122 -9.84 13.08 -6.38
#